data_ad538d10fd520bec65a725d20087702a
#
_entry.id   ad538d10fd520bec65a725d20087702a
#
_cell.length_a   1.000
_cell.length_b   1.000
_cell.length_c   1.000
_cell.angle_alpha   90.00
_cell.angle_beta   90.00
_cell.angle_gamma   90.00
#
_symmetry.space_group_name_H-M   'P 1'
#
loop_
_entity.id
_entity.type
_entity.pdbx_description
1 polymer ?
#
loop_
_entity_poly.entity_id
_entity_poly.type
_entity_poly.pdbx_seq_one_letter_code
_entity_poly.pdbx_strand_id
1 'polypeptide(L)'
;RAIKTLWCVLEEMDLMWIPVENSWKLNERHYGGLQGLNKSETAAKYGDEQVKIWRRSYGTRPPLLEKTDERYPGKDPRYAGLAEDELPEGECLADTVARVVPYWKEAIAPDIRAGKRLVIAAHGNSLRALVKYLDGISEREILELNIPTGIPLVYELDEELKPLKHYYLGDEEAIAAAQAAVANQGKSK
;
A
#
# COMPACT_ATOMS: atom_id res chain seq x y z
N ARG A 1 -7.90 -0.29 -8.53
CA ARG A 1 -7.18 -1.53 -8.92
C ARG A 1 -7.30 -2.61 -7.85
N ALA A 2 -7.11 -2.31 -6.56
CA ALA A 2 -7.24 -3.28 -5.47
C ALA A 2 -8.64 -3.91 -5.40
N ILE A 3 -9.70 -3.10 -5.53
CA ILE A 3 -11.09 -3.58 -5.60
C ILE A 3 -11.29 -4.57 -6.77
N LYS A 4 -10.78 -4.23 -7.96
CA LYS A 4 -10.85 -5.14 -9.11
C LYS A 4 -10.08 -6.43 -8.88
N THR A 5 -8.89 -6.34 -8.29
CA THR A 5 -8.12 -7.54 -7.92
C THR A 5 -8.90 -8.44 -6.99
N LEU A 6 -9.54 -7.86 -5.95
CA LEU A 6 -10.36 -8.64 -5.03
C LEU A 6 -11.55 -9.30 -5.76
N TRP A 7 -12.24 -8.60 -6.64
CA TRP A 7 -13.34 -9.18 -7.41
C TRP A 7 -12.89 -10.37 -8.26
N CYS A 8 -11.78 -10.25 -8.97
CA CYS A 8 -11.22 -11.36 -9.74
C CYS A 8 -10.85 -12.55 -8.83
N VAL A 9 -10.26 -12.28 -7.66
CA VAL A 9 -9.92 -13.33 -6.68
C VAL A 9 -11.18 -14.04 -6.16
N LEU A 10 -12.20 -13.28 -5.78
CA LEU A 10 -13.46 -13.85 -5.26
C LEU A 10 -14.21 -14.64 -6.32
N GLU A 11 -14.22 -14.17 -7.56
CA GLU A 11 -14.81 -14.88 -8.71
C GLU A 11 -14.09 -16.21 -8.93
N GLU A 12 -12.77 -16.22 -9.01
CA GLU A 12 -11.97 -17.41 -9.25
C GLU A 12 -12.05 -18.44 -8.09
N MET A 13 -12.27 -17.95 -6.86
CA MET A 13 -12.47 -18.79 -5.69
C MET A 13 -13.92 -19.26 -5.49
N ASP A 14 -14.86 -18.81 -6.30
CA ASP A 14 -16.32 -19.00 -6.13
C ASP A 14 -16.83 -18.52 -4.74
N LEU A 15 -16.27 -17.38 -4.30
CA LEU A 15 -16.55 -16.79 -2.97
C LEU A 15 -17.16 -15.38 -3.07
N MET A 16 -17.88 -15.06 -4.14
CA MET A 16 -18.50 -13.75 -4.31
C MET A 16 -19.52 -13.38 -3.22
N TRP A 17 -19.95 -14.36 -2.43
CA TRP A 17 -20.96 -14.21 -1.37
C TRP A 17 -20.38 -13.80 -0.02
N ILE A 18 -19.05 -13.84 0.18
CA ILE A 18 -18.46 -13.49 1.47
C ILE A 18 -18.53 -11.97 1.72
N PRO A 19 -18.56 -11.52 2.99
CA PRO A 19 -18.53 -10.11 3.33
C PRO A 19 -17.27 -9.42 2.80
N VAL A 20 -17.45 -8.23 2.23
CA VAL A 20 -16.36 -7.37 1.76
C VAL A 20 -16.47 -6.01 2.43
N GLU A 21 -15.37 -5.56 3.04
CA GLU A 21 -15.22 -4.25 3.61
C GLU A 21 -14.21 -3.42 2.81
N ASN A 22 -14.59 -2.21 2.42
CA ASN A 22 -13.71 -1.26 1.75
C ASN A 22 -13.27 -0.17 2.73
N SER A 23 -11.96 0.09 2.82
CA SER A 23 -11.43 1.16 3.66
C SER A 23 -10.44 2.02 2.90
N TRP A 24 -10.61 3.34 2.94
CA TRP A 24 -9.65 4.29 2.38
C TRP A 24 -8.29 4.21 3.10
N LYS A 25 -8.26 3.75 4.35
CA LYS A 25 -7.03 3.56 5.14
C LYS A 25 -6.07 2.54 4.52
N LEU A 26 -6.56 1.70 3.58
CA LEU A 26 -5.74 0.80 2.77
C LEU A 26 -5.42 1.34 1.36
N ASN A 27 -5.78 2.58 1.05
CA ASN A 27 -5.43 3.19 -0.23
C ASN A 27 -3.91 3.22 -0.46
N GLU A 28 -3.52 3.30 -1.74
CA GLU A 28 -2.13 3.59 -2.10
C GLU A 28 -1.71 4.93 -1.49
N ARG A 29 -0.44 5.06 -1.18
CA ARG A 29 0.17 6.30 -0.72
C ARG A 29 -0.16 7.45 -1.69
N HIS A 30 -0.57 8.58 -1.16
CA HIS A 30 -0.86 9.74 -1.97
C HIS A 30 0.43 10.45 -2.38
N TYR A 31 0.68 10.54 -3.68
CA TYR A 31 1.92 11.12 -4.22
C TYR A 31 1.93 12.66 -4.31
N GLY A 32 0.98 13.34 -3.70
CA GLY A 32 0.90 14.79 -3.67
C GLY A 32 0.91 15.41 -5.06
N GLY A 33 1.66 16.48 -5.23
CA GLY A 33 1.82 17.17 -6.52
C GLY A 33 2.43 16.32 -7.63
N LEU A 34 3.01 15.15 -7.30
CA LEU A 34 3.54 14.21 -8.29
C LEU A 34 2.47 13.25 -8.84
N GLN A 35 1.25 13.30 -8.30
CA GLN A 35 0.15 12.42 -8.71
C GLN A 35 -0.17 12.61 -10.21
N GLY A 36 -0.21 11.50 -10.96
CA GLY A 36 -0.55 11.53 -12.38
C GLY A 36 0.55 12.05 -13.33
N LEU A 37 1.66 12.53 -12.81
CA LEU A 37 2.78 12.98 -13.65
C LEU A 37 3.58 11.79 -14.21
N ASN A 38 4.06 11.98 -15.44
CA ASN A 38 5.00 11.04 -16.03
C ASN A 38 6.32 11.02 -15.27
N LYS A 39 6.88 9.82 -15.03
CA LYS A 39 8.11 9.66 -14.25
C LYS A 39 9.31 10.38 -14.89
N SER A 40 9.46 10.29 -16.22
CA SER A 40 10.56 10.92 -16.96
C SER A 40 10.46 12.45 -16.93
N GLU A 41 9.27 13.01 -17.08
CA GLU A 41 9.04 14.45 -16.99
C GLU A 41 9.29 14.98 -15.58
N THR A 42 8.88 14.24 -14.57
CA THR A 42 9.15 14.58 -13.17
C THR A 42 10.64 14.55 -12.87
N ALA A 43 11.36 13.53 -13.35
CA ALA A 43 12.80 13.42 -13.20
C ALA A 43 13.54 14.55 -13.94
N ALA A 44 13.10 14.91 -15.15
CA ALA A 44 13.64 16.04 -15.90
C ALA A 44 13.47 17.39 -15.17
N LYS A 45 12.34 17.55 -14.46
CA LYS A 45 12.02 18.80 -13.72
C LYS A 45 12.73 18.92 -12.37
N TYR A 46 12.83 17.82 -11.62
CA TYR A 46 13.29 17.84 -10.22
C TYR A 46 14.61 17.10 -9.99
N GLY A 47 15.14 16.43 -11.00
CA GLY A 47 16.31 15.55 -10.90
C GLY A 47 15.95 14.14 -10.40
N ASP A 48 16.67 13.14 -10.91
CA ASP A 48 16.41 11.71 -10.58
C ASP A 48 16.58 11.41 -9.09
N GLU A 49 17.61 11.99 -8.44
CA GLU A 49 17.87 11.78 -7.02
C GLU A 49 16.72 12.28 -6.14
N GLN A 50 16.24 13.48 -6.40
CA GLN A 50 15.14 14.07 -5.62
C GLN A 50 13.85 13.28 -5.82
N VAL A 51 13.54 12.84 -7.03
CA VAL A 51 12.38 11.99 -7.32
C VAL A 51 12.51 10.63 -6.63
N LYS A 52 13.71 10.06 -6.61
CA LYS A 52 14.00 8.81 -5.88
C LYS A 52 13.78 8.98 -4.38
N ILE A 53 14.23 10.09 -3.78
CA ILE A 53 14.00 10.41 -2.35
C ILE A 53 12.49 10.43 -2.06
N TRP A 54 11.70 11.20 -2.81
CA TRP A 54 10.24 11.28 -2.60
C TRP A 54 9.53 9.94 -2.77
N ARG A 55 10.05 9.08 -3.65
CA ARG A 55 9.43 7.77 -3.93
C ARG A 55 9.84 6.67 -2.98
N ARG A 56 11.04 6.74 -2.41
CA ARG A 56 11.64 5.64 -1.67
C ARG A 56 11.90 5.93 -0.20
N SER A 57 12.09 7.19 0.22
CA SER A 57 12.35 7.50 1.62
C SER A 57 11.16 7.15 2.52
N TYR A 58 11.45 6.84 3.77
CA TYR A 58 10.43 6.54 4.77
C TYR A 58 9.66 7.81 5.19
N GLY A 59 10.38 8.90 5.53
CA GLY A 59 9.81 10.09 6.16
C GLY A 59 9.74 11.34 5.27
N THR A 60 10.21 11.31 4.01
CA THR A 60 10.18 12.49 3.15
C THR A 60 8.93 12.52 2.30
N ARG A 61 8.06 13.49 2.55
CA ARG A 61 6.86 13.72 1.75
C ARG A 61 7.21 14.29 0.37
N PRO A 62 6.45 13.94 -0.67
CA PRO A 62 6.50 14.63 -1.95
C PRO A 62 5.99 16.07 -1.79
N PRO A 63 6.15 16.95 -2.82
CA PRO A 63 5.48 18.24 -2.83
C PRO A 63 3.98 18.07 -2.58
N LEU A 64 3.43 18.85 -1.65
CA LEU A 64 2.02 18.76 -1.31
C LEU A 64 1.15 19.23 -2.47
N LEU A 65 -0.02 18.66 -2.58
CA LEU A 65 -1.04 19.06 -3.52
C LEU A 65 -1.88 20.18 -2.90
N GLU A 66 -2.07 21.26 -3.62
CA GLU A 66 -2.92 22.34 -3.13
C GLU A 66 -4.39 21.93 -3.16
N LYS A 67 -5.18 22.41 -2.19
CA LYS A 67 -6.63 22.13 -2.10
C LYS A 67 -7.43 22.64 -3.29
N THR A 68 -6.89 23.62 -4.02
CA THR A 68 -7.47 24.16 -5.27
C THR A 68 -7.25 23.24 -6.47
N ASP A 69 -6.25 22.37 -6.44
CA ASP A 69 -5.94 21.42 -7.52
C ASP A 69 -7.12 20.47 -7.79
N GLU A 70 -7.37 20.18 -9.05
CA GLU A 70 -8.47 19.27 -9.47
C GLU A 70 -8.28 17.84 -8.95
N ARG A 71 -7.03 17.44 -8.71
CA ARG A 71 -6.65 16.12 -8.19
C ARG A 71 -6.78 15.99 -6.68
N TYR A 72 -7.12 17.09 -5.97
CA TYR A 72 -7.26 17.08 -4.53
C TYR A 72 -8.39 16.14 -4.09
N PRO A 73 -8.15 15.20 -3.15
CA PRO A 73 -9.12 14.18 -2.76
C PRO A 73 -10.44 14.72 -2.22
N GLY A 74 -10.45 15.92 -1.63
CA GLY A 74 -11.66 16.55 -1.09
C GLY A 74 -12.72 16.89 -2.13
N LYS A 75 -12.38 16.86 -3.42
CA LYS A 75 -13.32 17.03 -4.53
C LYS A 75 -13.91 15.70 -5.02
N ASP A 76 -13.42 14.57 -4.53
CA ASP A 76 -13.86 13.25 -4.94
C ASP A 76 -15.03 12.79 -4.05
N PRO A 77 -16.21 12.49 -4.62
CA PRO A 77 -17.39 12.09 -3.84
C PRO A 77 -17.19 10.82 -3.02
N ARG A 78 -16.20 10.00 -3.36
CA ARG A 78 -15.84 8.79 -2.59
C ARG A 78 -15.33 9.12 -1.19
N TYR A 79 -14.85 10.34 -0.97
CA TYR A 79 -14.31 10.82 0.30
C TYR A 79 -15.17 11.86 1.00
N ALA A 80 -16.40 12.09 0.52
CA ALA A 80 -17.31 13.11 1.06
C ALA A 80 -17.67 12.92 2.56
N GLY A 81 -17.45 11.72 3.09
CA GLY A 81 -17.69 11.41 4.52
C GLY A 81 -16.48 11.58 5.43
N LEU A 82 -15.32 12.00 4.88
CA LEU A 82 -14.10 12.18 5.67
C LEU A 82 -13.95 13.63 6.14
N ALA A 83 -13.35 13.80 7.32
CA ALA A 83 -12.94 15.10 7.80
C ALA A 83 -11.78 15.65 6.96
N GLU A 84 -11.62 16.96 6.93
CA GLU A 84 -10.63 17.63 6.07
C GLU A 84 -9.19 17.24 6.42
N ASP A 85 -8.90 17.00 7.68
CA ASP A 85 -7.61 16.56 8.20
C ASP A 85 -7.29 15.08 7.92
N GLU A 86 -8.30 14.29 7.51
CA GLU A 86 -8.11 12.91 7.04
C GLU A 86 -7.74 12.84 5.55
N LEU A 87 -7.91 13.94 4.81
CA LEU A 87 -7.66 13.98 3.36
C LEU A 87 -6.18 14.25 3.07
N PRO A 88 -5.46 13.34 2.40
CA PRO A 88 -4.03 13.52 2.17
C PRO A 88 -3.76 14.54 1.09
N GLU A 89 -2.89 15.50 1.36
CA GLU A 89 -2.29 16.41 0.38
C GLU A 89 -1.00 15.82 -0.23
N GLY A 90 -0.39 14.86 0.46
CA GLY A 90 0.81 14.13 0.05
C GLY A 90 1.35 13.30 1.20
N GLU A 91 1.69 12.05 0.94
CA GLU A 91 2.14 11.09 1.95
C GLU A 91 3.56 10.59 1.67
N CYS A 92 4.36 10.45 2.73
CA CYS A 92 5.48 9.54 2.77
C CYS A 92 5.04 8.15 3.30
N LEU A 93 5.95 7.20 3.40
CA LEU A 93 5.60 5.87 3.91
C LEU A 93 5.22 5.91 5.40
N ALA A 94 5.82 6.81 6.19
CA ALA A 94 5.46 6.99 7.59
C ALA A 94 4.00 7.42 7.77
N ASP A 95 3.48 8.30 6.91
CA ASP A 95 2.06 8.70 6.92
C ASP A 95 1.16 7.52 6.58
N THR A 96 1.56 6.70 5.61
CA THR A 96 0.83 5.47 5.26
C THR A 96 0.79 4.51 6.44
N VAL A 97 1.91 4.32 7.14
CA VAL A 97 1.98 3.50 8.38
C VAL A 97 1.03 4.07 9.44
N ALA A 98 1.01 5.39 9.62
CA ALA A 98 0.20 6.06 10.64
C ALA A 98 -1.31 5.84 10.45
N ARG A 99 -1.80 5.60 9.22
CA ARG A 99 -3.22 5.29 8.97
C ARG A 99 -3.51 3.79 8.84
N VAL A 100 -2.56 2.99 8.36
CA VAL A 100 -2.76 1.55 8.18
C VAL A 100 -2.71 0.79 9.51
N VAL A 101 -1.75 1.12 10.38
CA VAL A 101 -1.56 0.38 11.64
C VAL A 101 -2.71 0.54 12.62
N PRO A 102 -3.29 1.73 12.86
CA PRO A 102 -4.53 1.84 13.64
C PRO A 102 -5.67 1.03 13.04
N TYR A 103 -5.88 1.09 11.72
CA TYR A 103 -6.93 0.31 11.06
C TYR A 103 -6.71 -1.22 11.22
N TRP A 104 -5.47 -1.68 11.13
CA TRP A 104 -5.15 -3.06 11.46
C TRP A 104 -5.60 -3.42 12.87
N LYS A 105 -5.25 -2.60 13.87
CA LYS A 105 -5.55 -2.86 15.28
C LYS A 105 -7.03 -2.81 15.61
N GLU A 106 -7.77 -1.90 14.99
CA GLU A 106 -9.16 -1.58 15.32
C GLU A 106 -10.18 -2.41 14.53
N ALA A 107 -9.86 -2.75 13.28
CA ALA A 107 -10.78 -3.44 12.39
C ALA A 107 -10.30 -4.86 12.02
N ILE A 108 -9.06 -5.00 11.55
CA ILE A 108 -8.59 -6.28 10.99
C ILE A 108 -8.23 -7.29 12.08
N ALA A 109 -7.46 -6.89 13.07
CA ALA A 109 -6.99 -7.77 14.14
C ALA A 109 -8.12 -8.39 14.98
N PRO A 110 -9.22 -7.68 15.32
CA PRO A 110 -10.35 -8.29 16.01
C PRO A 110 -11.00 -9.43 15.22
N ASP A 111 -11.12 -9.29 13.92
CA ASP A 111 -11.69 -10.32 13.06
C ASP A 111 -10.82 -11.59 13.01
N ILE A 112 -9.49 -11.40 12.97
CA ILE A 112 -8.56 -12.53 13.03
C ILE A 112 -8.65 -13.24 14.39
N ARG A 113 -8.72 -12.48 15.50
CA ARG A 113 -8.92 -13.06 16.86
C ARG A 113 -10.25 -13.80 17.00
N ALA A 114 -11.26 -13.39 16.25
CA ALA A 114 -12.54 -14.10 16.16
C ALA A 114 -12.47 -15.39 15.31
N GLY A 115 -11.28 -15.78 14.84
CA GLY A 115 -11.05 -16.99 14.06
C GLY A 115 -11.33 -16.85 12.56
N LYS A 116 -11.53 -15.62 12.04
CA LYS A 116 -11.74 -15.40 10.62
C LYS A 116 -10.42 -15.47 9.85
N ARG A 117 -10.48 -16.05 8.67
CA ARG A 117 -9.40 -15.94 7.66
C ARG A 117 -9.71 -14.79 6.74
N LEU A 118 -8.76 -13.86 6.58
CA LEU A 118 -8.96 -12.63 5.85
C LEU A 118 -8.11 -12.59 4.59
N VAL A 119 -8.67 -11.99 3.53
CA VAL A 119 -7.94 -11.60 2.32
C VAL A 119 -7.89 -10.08 2.28
N ILE A 120 -6.69 -9.52 2.22
CA ILE A 120 -6.46 -8.08 2.12
C ILE A 120 -5.94 -7.76 0.73
N ALA A 121 -6.80 -7.22 -0.13
CA ALA A 121 -6.40 -6.69 -1.42
C ALA A 121 -6.13 -5.18 -1.31
N ALA A 122 -4.87 -4.79 -1.42
CA ALA A 122 -4.47 -3.40 -1.24
C ALA A 122 -3.37 -2.99 -2.24
N HIS A 123 -2.58 -1.99 -1.92
CA HIS A 123 -1.55 -1.43 -2.79
C HIS A 123 -0.15 -1.60 -2.20
N GLY A 124 0.87 -1.43 -3.04
CA GLY A 124 2.25 -1.68 -2.64
C GLY A 124 2.66 -0.96 -1.35
N ASN A 125 2.37 0.34 -1.21
CA ASN A 125 2.80 1.07 -0.01
C ASN A 125 1.93 0.78 1.22
N SER A 126 0.63 0.56 1.09
CA SER A 126 -0.22 0.15 2.22
C SER A 126 0.14 -1.26 2.71
N LEU A 127 0.44 -2.20 1.81
CA LEU A 127 0.94 -3.52 2.20
C LEU A 127 2.34 -3.45 2.83
N ARG A 128 3.26 -2.62 2.32
CA ARG A 128 4.57 -2.38 2.94
C ARG A 128 4.45 -1.81 4.35
N ALA A 129 3.49 -0.92 4.59
CA ALA A 129 3.20 -0.39 5.92
C ALA A 129 2.75 -1.49 6.88
N LEU A 130 1.89 -2.40 6.42
CA LEU A 130 1.43 -3.54 7.21
C LEU A 130 2.55 -4.54 7.49
N VAL A 131 3.32 -4.93 6.48
CA VAL A 131 4.49 -5.82 6.63
C VAL A 131 5.52 -5.23 7.58
N LYS A 132 5.83 -3.92 7.44
CA LYS A 132 6.73 -3.23 8.37
C LYS A 132 6.27 -3.37 9.83
N TYR A 133 4.98 -3.23 10.08
CA TYR A 133 4.42 -3.36 11.42
C TYR A 133 4.46 -4.80 11.93
N LEU A 134 4.04 -5.76 11.12
CA LEU A 134 3.96 -7.17 11.52
C LEU A 134 5.36 -7.77 11.77
N ASP A 135 6.31 -7.52 10.90
CA ASP A 135 7.66 -8.10 10.97
C ASP A 135 8.64 -7.24 11.78
N GLY A 136 8.22 -6.08 12.28
CA GLY A 136 9.09 -5.18 13.03
C GLY A 136 10.25 -4.60 12.21
N ILE A 137 10.07 -4.47 10.88
CA ILE A 137 11.11 -4.00 9.95
C ILE A 137 11.49 -2.54 10.26
N SER A 138 12.78 -2.24 10.30
CA SER A 138 13.30 -0.89 10.52
C SER A 138 12.95 0.07 9.37
N GLU A 139 13.15 1.37 9.59
CA GLU A 139 12.97 2.40 8.56
C GLU A 139 13.97 2.26 7.40
N ARG A 140 15.13 1.70 7.66
CA ARG A 140 16.15 1.44 6.65
C ARG A 140 15.80 0.21 5.81
N GLU A 141 15.45 -0.89 6.45
CA GLU A 141 15.16 -2.16 5.78
C GLU A 141 13.90 -2.08 4.91
N ILE A 142 12.89 -1.33 5.34
CA ILE A 142 11.64 -1.18 4.57
C ILE A 142 11.88 -0.57 3.18
N LEU A 143 12.97 0.17 2.98
CA LEU A 143 13.29 0.78 1.68
C LEU A 143 13.57 -0.27 0.60
N GLU A 144 14.10 -1.41 1.00
CA GLU A 144 14.48 -2.51 0.10
C GLU A 144 13.32 -3.50 -0.14
N LEU A 145 12.27 -3.44 0.68
CA LEU A 145 11.14 -4.35 0.52
C LEU A 145 10.35 -4.05 -0.76
N ASN A 146 10.26 -5.03 -1.63
CA ASN A 146 9.44 -5.00 -2.83
C ASN A 146 8.41 -6.12 -2.77
N ILE A 147 7.13 -5.75 -2.70
CA ILE A 147 6.01 -6.71 -2.70
C ILE A 147 5.64 -6.99 -4.15
N PRO A 148 5.72 -8.26 -4.61
CA PRO A 148 5.37 -8.62 -5.98
C PRO A 148 3.89 -8.39 -6.24
N THR A 149 3.55 -7.88 -7.44
CA THR A 149 2.16 -7.64 -7.83
C THR A 149 1.51 -8.95 -8.26
N GLY A 150 0.31 -9.22 -7.75
CA GLY A 150 -0.50 -10.38 -8.13
C GLY A 150 -0.07 -11.71 -7.51
N ILE A 151 0.89 -11.70 -6.58
CA ILE A 151 1.32 -12.89 -5.85
C ILE A 151 0.85 -12.78 -4.39
N PRO A 152 0.06 -13.73 -3.89
CA PRO A 152 -0.42 -13.69 -2.51
C PRO A 152 0.73 -13.86 -1.51
N LEU A 153 0.74 -13.01 -0.48
CA LEU A 153 1.61 -13.12 0.69
C LEU A 153 0.78 -13.64 1.87
N VAL A 154 1.13 -14.80 2.37
CA VAL A 154 0.45 -15.44 3.51
C VAL A 154 1.19 -15.12 4.79
N TYR A 155 0.44 -14.76 5.83
CA TYR A 155 0.90 -14.67 7.22
C TYR A 155 0.21 -15.71 8.06
N GLU A 156 0.98 -16.49 8.81
CA GLU A 156 0.50 -17.29 9.91
C GLU A 156 0.88 -16.59 11.22
N LEU A 157 -0.12 -16.33 12.04
CA LEU A 157 0.01 -15.52 13.25
C LEU A 157 -0.24 -16.39 14.49
N ASP A 158 0.40 -16.06 15.60
CA ASP A 158 0.08 -16.63 16.91
C ASP A 158 -1.17 -15.98 17.55
N GLU A 159 -1.50 -16.37 18.78
CA GLU A 159 -2.67 -15.85 19.52
C GLU A 159 -2.53 -14.35 19.85
N GLU A 160 -1.32 -13.82 19.95
CA GLU A 160 -1.01 -12.40 20.12
C GLU A 160 -0.94 -11.64 18.80
N LEU A 161 -1.20 -12.32 17.67
CA LEU A 161 -1.09 -11.80 16.29
C LEU A 161 0.34 -11.41 15.89
N LYS A 162 1.34 -12.07 16.47
CA LYS A 162 2.72 -11.97 16.00
C LYS A 162 2.96 -12.97 14.88
N PRO A 163 3.71 -12.61 13.84
CA PRO A 163 4.04 -13.53 12.77
C PRO A 163 4.84 -14.74 13.26
N LEU A 164 4.30 -15.93 13.04
CA LEU A 164 5.02 -17.20 13.17
C LEU A 164 5.89 -17.44 11.93
N LYS A 165 5.30 -17.19 10.77
CA LYS A 165 5.98 -17.18 9.47
C LYS A 165 5.15 -16.41 8.45
N HIS A 166 5.81 -16.00 7.38
CA HIS A 166 5.14 -15.53 6.17
C HIS A 166 5.82 -16.12 4.92
N TYR A 167 5.08 -16.23 3.83
CA TYR A 167 5.58 -16.76 2.56
C TYR A 167 4.69 -16.33 1.40
N TYR A 168 5.29 -16.26 0.21
CA TYR A 168 4.53 -16.04 -1.02
C TYR A 168 4.00 -17.36 -1.57
N LEU A 169 2.77 -17.32 -2.14
CA LEU A 169 2.20 -18.46 -2.86
C LEU A 169 2.60 -18.37 -4.33
N GLY A 170 3.28 -19.39 -4.83
CA GLY A 170 3.66 -19.47 -6.23
C GLY A 170 5.02 -20.11 -6.44
N ASP A 171 5.43 -20.13 -7.68
CA ASP A 171 6.76 -20.60 -8.10
C ASP A 171 7.85 -19.59 -7.71
N GLU A 172 8.99 -20.06 -7.19
CA GLU A 172 10.07 -19.19 -6.69
C GLU A 172 10.68 -18.31 -7.79
N GLU A 173 10.80 -18.79 -9.02
CA GLU A 173 11.33 -18.01 -10.14
C GLU A 173 10.34 -16.89 -10.53
N ALA A 174 9.04 -17.21 -10.56
CA ALA A 174 7.99 -16.24 -10.82
C ALA A 174 7.92 -15.15 -9.74
N ILE A 175 8.07 -15.53 -8.46
CA ILE A 175 8.12 -14.59 -7.32
C ILE A 175 9.32 -13.67 -7.47
N ALA A 176 10.52 -14.21 -7.69
CA ALA A 176 11.75 -13.43 -7.87
C ALA A 176 11.66 -12.47 -9.08
N ALA A 177 11.13 -12.93 -10.21
CA ALA A 177 10.91 -12.10 -11.39
C ALA A 177 9.93 -10.94 -11.11
N ALA A 178 8.82 -11.21 -10.40
CA ALA A 178 7.83 -10.19 -10.04
C ALA A 178 8.39 -9.16 -9.04
N GLN A 179 9.20 -9.58 -8.07
CA GLN A 179 9.90 -8.68 -7.15
C GLN A 179 10.91 -7.78 -7.89
N ALA A 180 11.70 -8.35 -8.80
CA ALA A 180 12.63 -7.61 -9.63
C ALA A 180 11.90 -6.59 -10.54
N ALA A 181 10.76 -6.96 -11.11
CA ALA A 181 9.94 -6.06 -11.90
C ALA A 181 9.47 -4.83 -11.08
N VAL A 182 9.03 -5.04 -9.83
CA VAL A 182 8.65 -3.95 -8.91
C VAL A 182 9.86 -3.07 -8.58
N ALA A 183 11.02 -3.65 -8.28
CA ALA A 183 12.25 -2.92 -7.97
C ALA A 183 12.70 -2.03 -9.14
N ASN A 184 12.48 -2.48 -10.38
CA ASN A 184 12.90 -1.78 -11.60
C ASN A 184 11.86 -0.77 -12.13
N GLN A 185 10.64 -0.72 -11.60
CA GLN A 185 9.58 0.21 -12.06
C GLN A 185 9.96 1.71 -11.99
N GLY A 186 11.02 2.06 -11.30
CA GLY A 186 11.48 3.44 -11.15
C GLY A 186 12.73 3.80 -11.97
N LYS A 187 13.36 2.82 -12.61
CA LYS A 187 14.56 3.07 -13.42
C LYS A 187 14.13 3.46 -14.83
N SER A 188 14.55 4.64 -15.29
CA SER A 188 14.49 4.98 -16.73
C SER A 188 15.34 4.01 -17.51
N LYS A 189 14.83 3.55 -18.66
CA LYS A 189 15.65 2.86 -19.66
C LYS A 189 16.60 3.87 -20.28
#